data_4965b21b2416631f7504034d9542b684
#
_entry.id   4965b21b2416631f7504034d9542b684
#
_cell.length_a   1.000
_cell.length_b   1.000
_cell.length_c   1.000
_cell.angle_alpha   90.00
_cell.angle_beta   90.00
_cell.angle_gamma   90.00
#
_symmetry.space_group_name_H-M   'P 1'
#
loop_
_entity.id
_entity.type
_entity.pdbx_description
1 polymer ?
#
loop_
_entity_poly.entity_id
_entity_poly.type
_entity_poly.pdbx_seq_one_letter_code
_entity_poly.pdbx_strand_id
1 'polypeptide(L)'
;MPVMNNVDAQELAKFSELAHRWWDPESEFRPLHQINPLRLEWIDELAVLRGKRVLDVGCGGGILAEAMARRATQVTGIDLAARPLGVARLHALEAGVENLEYREVATEALAAEKPGAFDVVTCMEMLEHVPDPAAVVRACAQLARPGGWVFFSTLNRNPKSFLFAIVGAEYVLRLLPRGTHEYAKFIRPSELSRWSREAGLATQASRGMEYNPLTRRYWMSGDTSVNYLMACRKPG
;
A
#
# COMPACT_ATOMS: atom_id res chain seq x y z
N MET A 1 -29.22 -3.05 -0.21
CA MET A 1 -28.58 -2.80 -1.51
C MET A 1 -27.41 -3.75 -1.63
N PRO A 2 -27.20 -4.45 -2.77
CA PRO A 2 -25.99 -5.26 -2.90
C PRO A 2 -24.79 -4.33 -2.76
N VAL A 3 -23.86 -4.68 -1.87
CA VAL A 3 -22.57 -4.03 -1.78
C VAL A 3 -21.91 -4.19 -3.14
N MET A 4 -21.89 -3.15 -3.96
CA MET A 4 -21.06 -3.17 -5.17
C MET A 4 -19.63 -3.36 -4.67
N ASN A 5 -19.05 -4.53 -4.95
CA ASN A 5 -17.68 -4.81 -4.58
C ASN A 5 -16.80 -3.77 -5.28
N ASN A 6 -16.06 -3.00 -4.49
CA ASN A 6 -15.07 -2.02 -4.96
C ASN A 6 -13.83 -2.78 -5.48
N VAL A 7 -14.02 -3.58 -6.53
CA VAL A 7 -13.06 -4.57 -7.04
C VAL A 7 -12.96 -4.46 -8.55
N ASP A 8 -11.75 -4.35 -9.05
CA ASP A 8 -11.42 -4.52 -10.46
C ASP A 8 -10.97 -5.98 -10.70
N ALA A 9 -11.82 -6.77 -11.35
CA ALA A 9 -11.55 -8.19 -11.59
C ALA A 9 -10.32 -8.44 -12.49
N GLN A 10 -10.00 -7.49 -13.39
CA GLN A 10 -8.84 -7.61 -14.27
C GLN A 10 -7.55 -7.38 -13.49
N GLU A 11 -7.53 -6.41 -12.56
CA GLU A 11 -6.41 -6.17 -11.66
C GLU A 11 -6.17 -7.38 -10.76
N LEU A 12 -7.22 -7.96 -10.16
CA LEU A 12 -7.10 -9.18 -9.35
C LEU A 12 -6.49 -10.35 -10.13
N ALA A 13 -6.95 -10.57 -11.38
CA ALA A 13 -6.41 -11.63 -12.23
C ALA A 13 -4.91 -11.43 -12.52
N LYS A 14 -4.52 -10.21 -12.87
CA LYS A 14 -3.13 -9.82 -13.15
C LYS A 14 -2.18 -10.10 -11.98
N PHE A 15 -2.53 -9.65 -10.77
CA PHE A 15 -1.72 -9.94 -9.59
C PHE A 15 -1.70 -11.42 -9.23
N SER A 16 -2.80 -12.13 -9.46
CA SER A 16 -2.88 -13.57 -9.22
C SER A 16 -1.97 -14.39 -10.14
N GLU A 17 -1.79 -13.99 -11.40
CA GLU A 17 -0.90 -14.67 -12.34
C GLU A 17 0.57 -14.58 -11.93
N LEU A 18 0.98 -13.45 -11.39
CA LEU A 18 2.35 -13.17 -10.99
C LEU A 18 2.67 -13.61 -9.56
N ALA A 19 1.70 -14.12 -8.80
CA ALA A 19 1.84 -14.39 -7.37
C ALA A 19 3.06 -15.26 -7.01
N HIS A 20 3.38 -16.28 -7.81
CA HIS A 20 4.50 -17.21 -7.57
C HIS A 20 5.88 -16.56 -7.60
N ARG A 21 6.00 -15.31 -8.12
CA ARG A 21 7.26 -14.56 -8.23
C ARG A 21 7.37 -13.44 -7.21
N TRP A 22 6.39 -13.30 -6.31
CA TRP A 22 6.28 -12.15 -5.41
C TRP A 22 7.53 -11.94 -4.54
N TRP A 23 8.14 -13.02 -4.08
CA TRP A 23 9.33 -12.99 -3.23
C TRP A 23 10.65 -13.18 -3.97
N ASP A 24 10.62 -13.29 -5.29
CA ASP A 24 11.82 -13.28 -6.13
C ASP A 24 12.31 -11.82 -6.30
N PRO A 25 13.46 -11.45 -5.70
CA PRO A 25 13.97 -10.07 -5.73
C PRO A 25 14.44 -9.62 -7.13
N GLU A 26 14.54 -10.55 -8.10
CA GLU A 26 14.87 -10.23 -9.50
C GLU A 26 13.63 -10.21 -10.41
N SER A 27 12.44 -10.45 -9.85
CA SER A 27 11.18 -10.42 -10.57
C SER A 27 10.67 -9.00 -10.85
N GLU A 28 9.46 -8.92 -11.39
CA GLU A 28 8.69 -7.67 -11.56
C GLU A 28 8.44 -6.95 -10.24
N PHE A 29 8.48 -7.67 -9.11
CA PHE A 29 8.30 -7.13 -7.76
C PHE A 29 9.58 -6.58 -7.14
N ARG A 30 10.73 -6.65 -7.83
CA ARG A 30 12.00 -6.07 -7.37
C ARG A 30 11.88 -4.63 -6.87
N PRO A 31 11.16 -3.72 -7.56
CA PRO A 31 10.98 -2.35 -7.03
C PRO A 31 10.34 -2.34 -5.64
N LEU A 32 9.34 -3.21 -5.38
CA LEU A 32 8.70 -3.29 -4.06
C LEU A 32 9.68 -3.72 -2.97
N HIS A 33 10.54 -4.70 -3.26
CA HIS A 33 11.60 -5.13 -2.33
C HIS A 33 12.59 -4.00 -2.02
N GLN A 34 12.97 -3.22 -3.05
CA GLN A 34 13.94 -2.13 -2.90
C GLN A 34 13.38 -0.93 -2.12
N ILE A 35 12.08 -0.61 -2.29
CA ILE A 35 11.45 0.52 -1.60
C ILE A 35 10.91 0.16 -0.22
N ASN A 36 10.68 -1.12 0.08
CA ASN A 36 10.10 -1.57 1.33
C ASN A 36 10.86 -1.11 2.59
N PRO A 37 12.20 -1.16 2.65
CA PRO A 37 12.93 -0.63 3.81
C PRO A 37 12.66 0.86 4.06
N LEU A 38 12.59 1.68 3.00
CA LEU A 38 12.32 3.11 3.10
C LEU A 38 10.92 3.39 3.63
N ARG A 39 9.91 2.63 3.15
CA ARG A 39 8.52 2.72 3.64
C ARG A 39 8.44 2.34 5.12
N LEU A 40 9.03 1.19 5.48
CA LEU A 40 9.03 0.69 6.85
C LEU A 40 9.66 1.68 7.82
N GLU A 41 10.84 2.22 7.49
CA GLU A 41 11.52 3.21 8.33
C GLU A 41 10.65 4.45 8.53
N TRP A 42 10.10 5.02 7.47
CA TRP A 42 9.26 6.21 7.57
C TRP A 42 7.98 5.98 8.37
N ILE A 43 7.33 4.81 8.22
CA ILE A 43 6.17 4.43 9.03
C ILE A 43 6.57 4.33 10.51
N ASP A 44 7.69 3.66 10.82
CA ASP A 44 8.13 3.44 12.18
C ASP A 44 8.63 4.73 12.86
N GLU A 45 9.28 5.63 12.12
CA GLU A 45 9.65 6.98 12.61
C GLU A 45 8.43 7.77 13.12
N LEU A 46 7.30 7.70 12.40
CA LEU A 46 6.11 8.48 12.73
C LEU A 46 5.19 7.77 13.73
N ALA A 47 4.98 6.46 13.57
CA ALA A 47 3.97 5.71 14.31
C ALA A 47 4.54 4.90 15.48
N VAL A 48 5.83 4.61 15.49
CA VAL A 48 6.50 3.73 16.48
C VAL A 48 5.76 2.39 16.59
N LEU A 49 6.07 1.46 15.70
CA LEU A 49 5.33 0.20 15.53
C LEU A 49 5.36 -0.73 16.76
N ARG A 50 6.39 -0.57 17.63
CA ARG A 50 6.52 -1.36 18.85
C ARG A 50 5.27 -1.23 19.74
N GLY A 51 4.70 -2.37 20.10
CA GLY A 51 3.49 -2.42 20.93
C GLY A 51 2.18 -2.16 20.17
N LYS A 52 2.22 -2.04 18.83
CA LYS A 52 1.05 -1.68 18.01
C LYS A 52 0.40 -2.88 17.35
N ARG A 53 -0.91 -2.74 17.11
CA ARG A 53 -1.68 -3.58 16.19
C ARG A 53 -1.75 -2.86 14.84
N VAL A 54 -1.27 -3.51 13.80
CA VAL A 54 -1.11 -2.94 12.46
C VAL A 54 -2.00 -3.67 11.47
N LEU A 55 -2.59 -2.93 10.55
CA LEU A 55 -3.31 -3.47 9.39
C LEU A 55 -2.58 -3.04 8.12
N ASP A 56 -2.33 -3.99 7.22
CA ASP A 56 -1.84 -3.74 5.86
C ASP A 56 -2.95 -4.04 4.85
N VAL A 57 -3.46 -3.00 4.20
CA VAL A 57 -4.58 -3.06 3.24
C VAL A 57 -4.03 -3.18 1.82
N GLY A 58 -4.48 -4.19 1.08
CA GLY A 58 -3.91 -4.54 -0.22
C GLY A 58 -2.49 -5.08 -0.06
N CYS A 59 -2.29 -5.99 0.91
CA CYS A 59 -0.97 -6.47 1.29
C CYS A 59 -0.28 -7.33 0.22
N GLY A 60 -1.01 -7.79 -0.80
CA GLY A 60 -0.49 -8.66 -1.85
C GLY A 60 0.22 -9.89 -1.31
N GLY A 61 1.46 -10.12 -1.72
CA GLY A 61 2.31 -11.21 -1.23
C GLY A 61 3.00 -10.95 0.12
N GLY A 62 2.67 -9.86 0.83
CA GLY A 62 3.02 -9.67 2.24
C GLY A 62 4.37 -9.01 2.54
N ILE A 63 5.07 -8.43 1.55
CA ILE A 63 6.42 -7.85 1.74
C ILE A 63 6.45 -6.80 2.86
N LEU A 64 5.50 -5.86 2.88
CA LEU A 64 5.44 -4.83 3.91
C LEU A 64 4.85 -5.38 5.22
N ALA A 65 3.79 -6.18 5.13
CA ALA A 65 3.15 -6.80 6.29
C ALA A 65 4.14 -7.61 7.13
N GLU A 66 4.97 -8.45 6.49
CA GLU A 66 5.98 -9.25 7.18
C GLU A 66 7.08 -8.37 7.79
N ALA A 67 7.53 -7.34 7.06
CA ALA A 67 8.53 -6.42 7.59
C ALA A 67 8.01 -5.64 8.82
N MET A 68 6.73 -5.23 8.82
CA MET A 68 6.09 -4.60 9.98
C MET A 68 5.89 -5.57 11.15
N ALA A 69 5.61 -6.86 10.88
CA ALA A 69 5.44 -7.87 11.93
C ALA A 69 6.70 -8.07 12.77
N ARG A 70 7.88 -7.86 12.19
CA ARG A 70 9.16 -7.91 12.92
C ARG A 70 9.35 -6.77 13.93
N ARG A 71 8.51 -5.72 13.88
CA ARG A 71 8.56 -4.54 14.76
C ARG A 71 7.31 -4.38 15.62
N ALA A 72 6.15 -4.76 15.09
CA ALA A 72 4.85 -4.61 15.73
C ALA A 72 4.51 -5.76 16.69
N THR A 73 3.48 -5.59 17.53
CA THR A 73 2.96 -6.67 18.36
C THR A 73 2.14 -7.66 17.56
N GLN A 74 1.32 -7.15 16.64
CA GLN A 74 0.49 -7.97 15.76
C GLN A 74 0.27 -7.24 14.44
N VAL A 75 0.31 -7.97 13.35
CA VAL A 75 -0.03 -7.47 12.01
C VAL A 75 -1.15 -8.31 11.41
N THR A 76 -2.09 -7.65 10.77
CA THR A 76 -3.09 -8.27 9.89
C THR A 76 -2.85 -7.75 8.48
N GLY A 77 -2.64 -8.62 7.50
CA GLY A 77 -2.62 -8.29 6.08
C GLY A 77 -3.95 -8.68 5.44
N ILE A 78 -4.54 -7.78 4.65
CA ILE A 78 -5.75 -8.09 3.89
C ILE A 78 -5.57 -7.84 2.40
N ASP A 79 -6.15 -8.70 1.60
CA ASP A 79 -6.21 -8.59 0.15
C ASP A 79 -7.43 -9.35 -0.38
N LEU A 80 -7.83 -9.11 -1.62
CA LEU A 80 -8.87 -9.88 -2.30
C LEU A 80 -8.31 -10.94 -3.27
N ALA A 81 -7.01 -10.89 -3.55
CA ALA A 81 -6.33 -11.83 -4.41
C ALA A 81 -5.87 -13.05 -3.60
N ALA A 82 -6.60 -14.16 -3.66
CA ALA A 82 -6.32 -15.38 -2.90
C ALA A 82 -4.91 -15.95 -3.17
N ARG A 83 -4.40 -15.88 -4.42
CA ARG A 83 -3.08 -16.41 -4.75
C ARG A 83 -1.92 -15.65 -4.11
N PRO A 84 -1.82 -14.31 -4.20
CA PRO A 84 -0.85 -13.54 -3.44
C PRO A 84 -0.91 -13.81 -1.94
N LEU A 85 -2.11 -13.88 -1.35
CA LEU A 85 -2.27 -14.23 0.06
C LEU A 85 -1.76 -15.64 0.40
N GLY A 86 -1.94 -16.60 -0.52
CA GLY A 86 -1.37 -17.94 -0.37
C GLY A 86 0.16 -17.92 -0.30
N VAL A 87 0.79 -17.14 -1.18
CA VAL A 87 2.25 -16.93 -1.18
C VAL A 87 2.70 -16.21 0.09
N ALA A 88 1.96 -15.17 0.53
CA ALA A 88 2.26 -14.43 1.76
C ALA A 88 2.23 -15.33 3.00
N ARG A 89 1.21 -16.20 3.11
CA ARG A 89 1.10 -17.17 4.23
C ARG A 89 2.26 -18.18 4.25
N LEU A 90 2.60 -18.71 3.07
CA LEU A 90 3.70 -19.65 2.95
C LEU A 90 5.02 -19.02 3.35
N HIS A 91 5.33 -17.84 2.82
CA HIS A 91 6.58 -17.14 3.14
C HIS A 91 6.67 -16.76 4.62
N ALA A 92 5.59 -16.25 5.23
CA ALA A 92 5.57 -15.94 6.66
C ALA A 92 5.79 -17.19 7.53
N LEU A 93 5.22 -18.35 7.13
CA LEU A 93 5.44 -19.62 7.80
C LEU A 93 6.91 -20.06 7.71
N GLU A 94 7.50 -20.02 6.52
CA GLU A 94 8.91 -20.37 6.27
C GLU A 94 9.87 -19.42 7.01
N ALA A 95 9.51 -18.14 7.11
CA ALA A 95 10.27 -17.12 7.82
C ALA A 95 10.05 -17.12 9.35
N GLY A 96 9.18 -17.99 9.88
CA GLY A 96 8.89 -18.12 11.31
C GLY A 96 8.21 -16.88 11.91
N VAL A 97 7.37 -16.16 11.15
CA VAL A 97 6.66 -14.97 11.62
C VAL A 97 5.30 -15.36 12.18
N GLU A 98 5.18 -15.44 13.50
CA GLU A 98 4.00 -15.96 14.20
C GLU A 98 2.94 -14.88 14.50
N ASN A 99 3.31 -13.62 14.57
CA ASN A 99 2.43 -12.49 14.91
C ASN A 99 1.80 -11.80 13.70
N LEU A 100 1.64 -12.55 12.59
CA LEU A 100 1.10 -12.07 11.32
C LEU A 100 -0.01 -12.99 10.83
N GLU A 101 -1.19 -12.43 10.60
CA GLU A 101 -2.32 -13.12 9.98
C GLU A 101 -2.67 -12.52 8.62
N TYR A 102 -3.10 -13.33 7.69
CA TYR A 102 -3.59 -12.89 6.39
C TYR A 102 -5.05 -13.28 6.18
N ARG A 103 -5.88 -12.31 5.74
CA ARG A 103 -7.31 -12.52 5.50
C ARG A 103 -7.71 -12.10 4.09
N GLU A 104 -8.49 -12.94 3.44
CA GLU A 104 -9.16 -12.60 2.17
C GLU A 104 -10.47 -11.88 2.50
N VAL A 105 -10.43 -10.55 2.51
CA VAL A 105 -11.57 -9.72 2.88
C VAL A 105 -11.42 -8.32 2.29
N ALA A 106 -12.54 -7.73 1.84
CA ALA A 106 -12.58 -6.34 1.41
C ALA A 106 -12.37 -5.37 2.57
N THR A 107 -11.71 -4.24 2.31
CA THR A 107 -11.41 -3.22 3.32
C THR A 107 -12.68 -2.71 4.00
N GLU A 108 -13.73 -2.46 3.21
CA GLU A 108 -15.03 -1.96 3.69
C GLU A 108 -15.74 -2.99 4.58
N ALA A 109 -15.64 -4.28 4.24
CA ALA A 109 -16.21 -5.36 5.05
C ALA A 109 -15.49 -5.49 6.39
N LEU A 110 -14.14 -5.43 6.39
CA LEU A 110 -13.38 -5.42 7.63
C LEU A 110 -13.65 -4.18 8.47
N ALA A 111 -13.87 -3.01 7.84
CA ALA A 111 -14.20 -1.78 8.55
C ALA A 111 -15.54 -1.87 9.28
N ALA A 112 -16.52 -2.58 8.72
CA ALA A 112 -17.78 -2.87 9.39
C ALA A 112 -17.62 -3.89 10.53
N GLU A 113 -16.72 -4.86 10.39
CA GLU A 113 -16.45 -5.90 11.40
C GLU A 113 -15.65 -5.38 12.59
N LYS A 114 -14.59 -4.60 12.34
CA LYS A 114 -13.58 -4.21 13.34
C LYS A 114 -13.28 -2.69 13.34
N PRO A 115 -14.27 -1.81 13.52
CA PRO A 115 -14.03 -0.37 13.55
C PRO A 115 -13.11 0.00 14.71
N GLY A 116 -12.12 0.86 14.46
CA GLY A 116 -11.19 1.36 15.47
C GLY A 116 -10.26 0.31 16.07
N ALA A 117 -10.05 -0.82 15.39
CA ALA A 117 -9.30 -1.94 15.94
C ALA A 117 -7.77 -1.77 15.83
N PHE A 118 -7.28 -0.88 14.97
CA PHE A 118 -5.86 -0.81 14.64
C PHE A 118 -5.22 0.51 15.07
N ASP A 119 -4.00 0.43 15.58
CA ASP A 119 -3.18 1.59 15.92
C ASP A 119 -2.59 2.25 14.67
N VAL A 120 -2.25 1.43 13.67
CA VAL A 120 -1.66 1.83 12.39
C VAL A 120 -2.35 1.07 11.27
N VAL A 121 -2.73 1.79 10.22
CA VAL A 121 -3.27 1.24 8.97
C VAL A 121 -2.36 1.69 7.83
N THR A 122 -1.91 0.76 7.00
CA THR A 122 -1.18 1.03 5.76
C THR A 122 -2.02 0.62 4.55
N CYS A 123 -1.96 1.40 3.48
CA CYS A 123 -2.58 1.11 2.18
C CYS A 123 -1.64 1.65 1.10
N MET A 124 -0.74 0.77 0.64
CA MET A 124 0.39 1.15 -0.21
C MET A 124 0.22 0.60 -1.63
N GLU A 125 0.31 1.50 -2.64
CA GLU A 125 0.17 1.16 -4.07
C GLU A 125 -1.09 0.33 -4.38
N MET A 126 -2.21 0.67 -3.77
CA MET A 126 -3.47 -0.08 -3.91
C MET A 126 -4.61 0.80 -4.43
N LEU A 127 -4.61 2.09 -4.09
CA LEU A 127 -5.71 3.01 -4.39
C LEU A 127 -5.94 3.21 -5.89
N GLU A 128 -4.91 3.14 -6.72
CA GLU A 128 -4.98 3.21 -8.18
C GLU A 128 -5.56 1.97 -8.85
N HIS A 129 -5.74 0.88 -8.10
CA HIS A 129 -6.23 -0.40 -8.61
C HIS A 129 -7.71 -0.66 -8.28
N VAL A 130 -8.38 0.28 -7.60
CA VAL A 130 -9.80 0.14 -7.22
C VAL A 130 -10.70 1.14 -7.93
N PRO A 131 -11.97 0.79 -8.18
CA PRO A 131 -12.95 1.69 -8.80
C PRO A 131 -13.28 2.94 -7.97
N ASP A 132 -13.38 2.82 -6.65
CA ASP A 132 -13.64 3.95 -5.72
C ASP A 132 -12.55 4.03 -4.62
N PRO A 133 -11.43 4.72 -4.89
CA PRO A 133 -10.37 4.90 -3.89
C PRO A 133 -10.85 5.70 -2.66
N ALA A 134 -11.82 6.58 -2.81
CA ALA A 134 -12.35 7.35 -1.68
C ALA A 134 -13.09 6.44 -0.68
N ALA A 135 -13.78 5.37 -1.14
CA ALA A 135 -14.38 4.37 -0.25
C ALA A 135 -13.32 3.63 0.57
N VAL A 136 -12.21 3.25 -0.05
CA VAL A 136 -11.09 2.60 0.66
C VAL A 136 -10.48 3.55 1.70
N VAL A 137 -10.27 4.83 1.35
CA VAL A 137 -9.77 5.83 2.31
C VAL A 137 -10.70 5.96 3.52
N ARG A 138 -12.02 6.02 3.30
CA ARG A 138 -13.01 6.03 4.40
C ARG A 138 -12.94 4.78 5.25
N ALA A 139 -12.82 3.61 4.64
CA ALA A 139 -12.71 2.33 5.36
C ALA A 139 -11.40 2.26 6.19
N CYS A 140 -10.26 2.70 5.64
CA CYS A 140 -9.01 2.82 6.39
C CYS A 140 -9.15 3.75 7.61
N ALA A 141 -9.82 4.89 7.44
CA ALA A 141 -10.10 5.81 8.55
C ALA A 141 -11.01 5.19 9.63
N GLN A 142 -12.00 4.36 9.23
CA GLN A 142 -12.85 3.65 10.17
C GLN A 142 -12.09 2.59 10.96
N LEU A 143 -11.19 1.85 10.31
CA LEU A 143 -10.35 0.81 10.91
C LEU A 143 -9.33 1.34 11.90
N ALA A 144 -8.79 2.55 11.66
CA ALA A 144 -7.90 3.21 12.59
C ALA A 144 -8.64 3.65 13.86
N ARG A 145 -8.05 3.42 15.05
CA ARG A 145 -8.57 3.92 16.31
C ARG A 145 -8.44 5.45 16.42
N PRO A 146 -9.17 6.13 17.31
CA PRO A 146 -8.86 7.51 17.68
C PRO A 146 -7.38 7.66 18.07
N GLY A 147 -6.71 8.69 17.58
CA GLY A 147 -5.27 8.89 17.73
C GLY A 147 -4.39 7.92 16.93
N GLY A 148 -4.95 7.06 16.09
CA GLY A 148 -4.23 6.12 15.23
C GLY A 148 -3.66 6.78 13.97
N TRP A 149 -2.75 6.07 13.29
CA TRP A 149 -2.12 6.50 12.06
C TRP A 149 -2.69 5.76 10.85
N VAL A 150 -2.78 6.47 9.73
CA VAL A 150 -3.10 5.88 8.42
C VAL A 150 -2.07 6.36 7.40
N PHE A 151 -1.45 5.43 6.72
CA PHE A 151 -0.45 5.69 5.69
C PHE A 151 -0.97 5.25 4.32
N PHE A 152 -0.82 6.11 3.34
CA PHE A 152 -1.14 5.83 1.94
C PHE A 152 0.08 6.02 1.06
N SER A 153 0.17 5.28 -0.05
CA SER A 153 1.05 5.61 -1.15
C SER A 153 0.37 5.34 -2.49
N THR A 154 0.70 6.14 -3.49
CA THR A 154 0.21 6.00 -4.87
C THR A 154 1.00 6.88 -5.83
N LEU A 155 0.67 6.80 -7.12
CA LEU A 155 1.25 7.60 -8.18
C LEU A 155 0.49 8.92 -8.37
N ASN A 156 1.24 10.02 -8.54
CA ASN A 156 0.66 11.34 -8.75
C ASN A 156 0.19 11.52 -10.20
N ARG A 157 -1.00 12.07 -10.41
CA ARG A 157 -1.55 12.33 -11.75
C ARG A 157 -1.06 13.66 -12.32
N ASN A 158 0.07 13.65 -13.02
CA ASN A 158 0.62 14.80 -13.76
C ASN A 158 1.52 14.34 -14.93
N PRO A 159 1.92 15.23 -15.85
CA PRO A 159 2.74 14.86 -17.00
C PRO A 159 4.11 14.27 -16.64
N LYS A 160 4.72 14.70 -15.52
CA LYS A 160 6.01 14.19 -15.07
C LYS A 160 5.87 12.72 -14.63
N SER A 161 4.85 12.38 -13.87
CA SER A 161 4.61 10.99 -13.46
C SER A 161 4.27 10.08 -14.66
N PHE A 162 3.51 10.58 -15.64
CA PHE A 162 3.29 9.86 -16.90
C PHE A 162 4.63 9.50 -17.56
N LEU A 163 5.51 10.48 -17.70
CA LEU A 163 6.81 10.28 -18.35
C LEU A 163 7.70 9.30 -17.56
N PHE A 164 7.76 9.40 -16.25
CA PHE A 164 8.68 8.60 -15.45
C PHE A 164 8.10 7.24 -15.02
N ALA A 165 6.85 7.18 -14.61
CA ALA A 165 6.24 5.93 -14.14
C ALA A 165 5.80 5.03 -15.30
N ILE A 166 5.28 5.59 -16.39
CA ILE A 166 4.83 4.79 -17.53
C ILE A 166 5.95 4.69 -18.57
N VAL A 167 6.35 5.80 -19.19
CA VAL A 167 7.35 5.75 -20.26
C VAL A 167 8.70 5.29 -19.73
N GLY A 168 9.16 5.84 -18.62
CA GLY A 168 10.46 5.50 -18.03
C GLY A 168 10.50 4.08 -17.47
N ALA A 169 9.61 3.73 -16.54
CA ALA A 169 9.65 2.46 -15.84
C ALA A 169 9.19 1.27 -16.71
N GLU A 170 8.13 1.44 -17.50
CA GLU A 170 7.57 0.32 -18.27
C GLU A 170 8.23 0.14 -19.65
N TYR A 171 8.55 1.24 -20.37
CA TYR A 171 9.02 1.15 -21.75
C TYR A 171 10.54 1.29 -21.90
N VAL A 172 11.19 2.19 -21.16
CA VAL A 172 12.63 2.46 -21.27
C VAL A 172 13.44 1.56 -20.35
N LEU A 173 13.19 1.59 -19.05
CA LEU A 173 13.97 0.85 -18.06
C LEU A 173 13.47 -0.60 -17.87
N ARG A 174 12.25 -0.89 -18.34
CA ARG A 174 11.59 -2.22 -18.19
C ARG A 174 11.64 -2.75 -16.75
N LEU A 175 11.47 -1.85 -15.79
CA LEU A 175 11.41 -2.18 -14.37
C LEU A 175 10.08 -2.86 -14.01
N LEU A 176 9.04 -2.58 -14.79
CA LEU A 176 7.68 -3.08 -14.63
C LEU A 176 7.13 -3.58 -15.99
N PRO A 177 6.22 -4.56 -16.01
CA PRO A 177 5.51 -4.98 -17.21
C PRO A 177 4.76 -3.81 -17.88
N ARG A 178 4.64 -3.82 -19.20
CA ARG A 178 3.85 -2.82 -19.93
C ARG A 178 2.38 -2.91 -19.53
N GLY A 179 1.73 -1.77 -19.35
CA GLY A 179 0.32 -1.70 -18.94
C GLY A 179 0.11 -1.99 -17.46
N THR A 180 1.17 -1.89 -16.65
CA THR A 180 1.04 -1.97 -15.18
C THR A 180 0.23 -0.81 -14.65
N HIS A 181 0.35 0.38 -15.25
CA HIS A 181 -0.32 1.59 -14.78
C HIS A 181 -1.19 2.23 -15.86
N GLU A 182 -2.39 2.62 -15.45
CA GLU A 182 -3.28 3.46 -16.23
C GLU A 182 -3.25 4.89 -15.68
N TYR A 183 -2.76 5.86 -16.48
CA TYR A 183 -2.63 7.26 -16.05
C TYR A 183 -3.93 7.86 -15.48
N ALA A 184 -5.08 7.47 -16.02
CA ALA A 184 -6.38 7.95 -15.55
C ALA A 184 -6.69 7.56 -14.10
N LYS A 185 -6.10 6.46 -13.62
CA LYS A 185 -6.26 5.95 -12.25
C LYS A 185 -5.28 6.57 -11.25
N PHE A 186 -4.30 7.36 -11.71
CA PHE A 186 -3.37 8.07 -10.82
C PHE A 186 -4.10 9.10 -9.98
N ILE A 187 -3.64 9.35 -8.75
CA ILE A 187 -4.32 10.14 -7.76
C ILE A 187 -3.45 11.35 -7.39
N ARG A 188 -3.99 12.57 -7.48
CA ARG A 188 -3.26 13.77 -7.06
C ARG A 188 -3.18 13.83 -5.53
N PRO A 189 -2.08 14.35 -4.96
CA PRO A 189 -1.98 14.58 -3.51
C PRO A 189 -3.15 15.39 -2.94
N SER A 190 -3.67 16.36 -3.70
CA SER A 190 -4.83 17.17 -3.30
C SER A 190 -6.14 16.36 -3.23
N GLU A 191 -6.33 15.37 -4.11
CA GLU A 191 -7.49 14.48 -4.12
C GLU A 191 -7.44 13.57 -2.89
N LEU A 192 -6.31 12.90 -2.65
CA LEU A 192 -6.12 12.04 -1.49
C LEU A 192 -6.24 12.82 -0.18
N SER A 193 -5.66 14.00 -0.10
CA SER A 193 -5.79 14.87 1.08
C SER A 193 -7.25 15.31 1.33
N ARG A 194 -8.03 15.58 0.27
CA ARG A 194 -9.46 15.87 0.38
C ARG A 194 -10.23 14.67 0.92
N TRP A 195 -10.08 13.48 0.32
CA TRP A 195 -10.74 12.26 0.78
C TRP A 195 -10.37 11.91 2.22
N SER A 196 -9.11 12.09 2.59
CA SER A 196 -8.65 11.89 3.97
C SER A 196 -9.37 12.82 4.95
N ARG A 197 -9.49 14.13 4.63
CA ARG A 197 -10.22 15.09 5.47
C ARG A 197 -11.72 14.77 5.57
N GLU A 198 -12.35 14.40 4.45
CA GLU A 198 -13.76 13.97 4.41
C GLU A 198 -13.99 12.70 5.25
N ALA A 199 -12.98 11.83 5.36
CA ALA A 199 -13.00 10.66 6.23
C ALA A 199 -12.60 10.94 7.68
N GLY A 200 -12.37 12.21 8.07
CA GLY A 200 -12.01 12.61 9.43
C GLY A 200 -10.54 12.40 9.78
N LEU A 201 -9.66 12.30 8.79
CA LEU A 201 -8.21 12.20 8.98
C LEU A 201 -7.53 13.55 8.78
N ALA A 202 -6.51 13.85 9.58
CA ALA A 202 -5.64 15.00 9.43
C ALA A 202 -4.30 14.60 8.81
N THR A 203 -3.97 15.13 7.62
CA THR A 203 -2.67 14.92 6.98
C THR A 203 -1.56 15.54 7.83
N GLN A 204 -0.53 14.76 8.16
CA GLN A 204 0.59 15.16 9.01
C GLN A 204 1.88 15.37 8.20
N ALA A 205 2.13 14.49 7.23
CA ALA A 205 3.36 14.53 6.43
C ALA A 205 3.12 13.93 5.05
N SER A 206 3.93 14.35 4.09
CA SER A 206 4.04 13.71 2.77
C SER A 206 5.50 13.62 2.36
N ARG A 207 5.85 12.55 1.66
CA ARG A 207 7.18 12.30 1.06
C ARG A 207 7.02 11.76 -0.34
N GLY A 208 7.95 12.10 -1.22
CA GLY A 208 8.13 11.43 -2.49
C GLY A 208 9.20 10.36 -2.37
N MET A 209 9.26 9.50 -3.36
CA MET A 209 10.29 8.50 -3.51
C MET A 209 10.93 8.67 -4.89
N GLU A 210 12.23 8.86 -4.91
CA GLU A 210 13.00 9.04 -6.12
C GLU A 210 13.86 7.82 -6.44
N TYR A 211 14.18 7.64 -7.71
CA TYR A 211 15.00 6.55 -8.23
C TYR A 211 16.11 7.09 -9.14
N ASN A 212 17.34 6.64 -8.91
CA ASN A 212 18.45 6.91 -9.80
C ASN A 212 18.74 5.67 -10.66
N PRO A 213 18.52 5.72 -11.98
CA PRO A 213 18.71 4.56 -12.86
C PRO A 213 20.18 4.17 -13.02
N LEU A 214 21.13 5.08 -12.81
CA LEU A 214 22.57 4.78 -12.92
C LEU A 214 23.06 3.99 -11.71
N THR A 215 22.65 4.39 -10.49
CA THR A 215 23.04 3.71 -9.24
C THR A 215 22.06 2.63 -8.84
N ARG A 216 20.87 2.57 -9.46
CA ARG A 216 19.75 1.66 -9.13
C ARG A 216 19.30 1.79 -7.67
N ARG A 217 19.35 3.00 -7.10
CA ARG A 217 18.98 3.25 -5.71
C ARG A 217 17.74 4.12 -5.62
N TYR A 218 16.91 3.80 -4.63
CA TYR A 218 15.77 4.61 -4.22
C TYR A 218 16.12 5.41 -2.97
N TRP A 219 15.49 6.59 -2.79
CA TRP A 219 15.56 7.38 -1.56
C TRP A 219 14.28 8.19 -1.38
N MET A 220 14.00 8.53 -0.12
CA MET A 220 12.89 9.43 0.22
C MET A 220 13.28 10.88 0.00
N SER A 221 12.35 11.69 -0.54
CA SER A 221 12.55 13.11 -0.80
C SER A 221 11.32 13.95 -0.46
N GLY A 222 11.44 15.28 -0.63
CA GLY A 222 10.31 16.19 -0.57
C GLY A 222 9.53 16.31 -1.89
N ASP A 223 10.03 15.76 -3.00
CA ASP A 223 9.39 15.85 -4.31
C ASP A 223 8.30 14.77 -4.48
N THR A 224 7.05 15.17 -4.33
CA THR A 224 5.86 14.31 -4.49
C THR A 224 5.32 14.28 -5.92
N SER A 225 6.11 14.70 -6.91
CA SER A 225 5.61 14.90 -8.27
C SER A 225 5.43 13.61 -9.07
N VAL A 226 6.11 12.49 -8.73
CA VAL A 226 5.97 11.22 -9.47
C VAL A 226 5.13 10.23 -8.67
N ASN A 227 5.63 9.81 -7.54
CA ASN A 227 4.91 9.02 -6.54
C ASN A 227 4.98 9.74 -5.19
N TYR A 228 4.11 9.37 -4.29
CA TYR A 228 4.15 9.96 -2.95
C TYR A 228 3.56 9.04 -1.90
N LEU A 229 4.05 9.24 -0.68
CA LEU A 229 3.50 8.69 0.54
C LEU A 229 2.84 9.82 1.33
N MET A 230 1.73 9.52 1.97
CA MET A 230 0.99 10.44 2.83
C MET A 230 0.69 9.80 4.17
N ALA A 231 1.12 10.44 5.25
CA ALA A 231 0.81 10.05 6.61
C ALA A 231 -0.33 10.90 7.14
N CYS A 232 -1.37 10.26 7.61
CA CYS A 232 -2.55 10.88 8.20
C CYS A 232 -2.74 10.40 9.63
N ARG A 233 -3.37 11.22 10.46
CA ARG A 233 -3.72 10.87 11.83
C ARG A 233 -5.21 11.01 12.05
N LYS A 234 -5.83 10.04 12.69
CA LYS A 234 -7.20 10.16 13.16
C LYS A 234 -7.18 10.96 14.45
N PRO A 235 -7.95 12.05 14.58
CA PRO A 235 -8.09 12.79 15.84
C PRO A 235 -8.49 11.87 17.00
N GLY A 236 -8.04 12.21 18.22
CA GLY A 236 -8.42 11.50 19.44
C GLY A 236 -9.81 11.85 19.93
#